data_144b25e188929b44d19cc1e2959b7193
#
_entry.id   144b25e188929b44d19cc1e2959b7193
#
_cell.length_a   1.000
_cell.length_b   1.000
_cell.length_c   1.000
_cell.angle_alpha   90.00
_cell.angle_beta   90.00
_cell.angle_gamma   90.00
#
_symmetry.space_group_name_H-M   'P 1'
#
loop_
_entity.id
_entity.type
_entity.pdbx_description
1 polymer ?
#
loop_
_entity_poly.entity_id
_entity_poly.type
_entity_poly.pdbx_seq_one_letter_code
_entity_poly.pdbx_strand_id
1 'polypeptide(L)'
;MAERIWDKYISARDREISEAAGYRKRGGLGKRPAILVVDMFYNFTGDVPKPILESVGEWRSSCGEEGWAAVYKTAELLKAARAKNLPIIYSNAQRRADGQDSGRWIAKNHRAMEKAKSSVLGTEICKEVAPEPKDFQVHKLKPSMFFGT
;
A
#
# COMPACT_ATOMS: atom_id res chain seq x y z
N MET A 1 -28.35 7.86 -5.07
CA MET A 1 -27.01 7.28 -4.82
C MET A 1 -27.19 5.81 -4.53
N ALA A 2 -26.30 4.95 -5.01
CA ALA A 2 -26.37 3.52 -4.68
C ALA A 2 -26.22 3.35 -3.14
N GLU A 3 -27.04 2.50 -2.56
CA GLU A 3 -26.98 2.15 -1.14
C GLU A 3 -25.64 1.47 -0.82
N ARG A 4 -24.95 1.93 0.23
CA ARG A 4 -23.67 1.39 0.66
C ARG A 4 -23.90 0.30 1.70
N ILE A 5 -23.06 -0.72 1.75
CA ILE A 5 -23.19 -1.88 2.64
C ILE A 5 -23.28 -1.50 4.13
N TRP A 6 -22.78 -0.34 4.52
CA TRP A 6 -22.82 0.18 5.89
C TRP A 6 -24.01 1.09 6.16
N ASP A 7 -24.81 1.51 5.15
CA ASP A 7 -25.93 2.45 5.34
C ASP A 7 -27.00 1.89 6.28
N LYS A 8 -27.14 0.57 6.34
CA LYS A 8 -28.05 -0.13 7.29
C LYS A 8 -27.66 -0.01 8.77
N TYR A 9 -26.41 0.33 9.06
CA TYR A 9 -25.90 0.50 10.42
C TYR A 9 -25.90 1.95 10.89
N ILE A 10 -26.28 2.89 10.04
CA ILE A 10 -26.33 4.32 10.37
C ILE A 10 -27.78 4.69 10.67
N SER A 11 -28.05 5.13 11.92
CA SER A 11 -29.39 5.56 12.31
C SER A 11 -29.86 6.80 11.52
N ALA A 12 -31.17 7.02 11.48
CA ALA A 12 -31.75 8.23 10.87
C ALA A 12 -31.20 9.50 11.54
N ARG A 13 -31.06 9.49 12.86
CA ARG A 13 -30.47 10.60 13.63
C ARG A 13 -29.02 10.89 13.25
N ASP A 14 -28.20 9.84 13.10
CA ASP A 14 -26.78 10.02 12.70
C ASP A 14 -26.67 10.60 11.28
N ARG A 15 -27.60 10.23 10.39
CA ARG A 15 -27.66 10.80 9.04
C ARG A 15 -27.98 12.28 9.10
N GLU A 16 -29.03 12.67 9.84
CA GLU A 16 -29.45 14.05 10.01
C GLU A 16 -28.31 14.91 10.62
N ILE A 17 -27.66 14.42 11.66
CA ILE A 17 -26.52 15.12 12.29
C ILE A 17 -25.36 15.26 11.29
N SER A 18 -25.01 14.19 10.59
CA SER A 18 -23.91 14.21 9.62
C SER A 18 -24.18 15.15 8.46
N GLU A 19 -25.42 15.22 7.99
CA GLU A 19 -25.84 16.13 6.91
C GLU A 19 -25.84 17.59 7.39
N ALA A 20 -26.39 17.87 8.56
CA ALA A 20 -26.37 19.19 9.16
C ALA A 20 -24.95 19.69 9.43
N ALA A 21 -24.05 18.81 9.88
CA ALA A 21 -22.64 19.10 10.10
C ALA A 21 -21.80 19.14 8.80
N GLY A 22 -22.36 18.77 7.65
CA GLY A 22 -21.66 18.78 6.37
C GLY A 22 -20.64 17.65 6.16
N TYR A 23 -20.58 16.63 7.01
CA TYR A 23 -19.59 15.54 6.94
C TYR A 23 -19.75 14.60 5.75
N ARG A 24 -20.90 14.53 5.13
CA ARG A 24 -21.17 13.57 4.03
C ARG A 24 -20.91 14.11 2.64
N LYS A 25 -20.41 15.31 2.51
CA LYS A 25 -20.09 15.93 1.22
C LYS A 25 -18.81 15.32 0.64
N ARG A 26 -18.86 14.90 -0.62
CA ARG A 26 -17.66 14.45 -1.35
C ARG A 26 -16.86 15.67 -1.79
N GLY A 27 -15.60 15.77 -1.36
CA GLY A 27 -14.69 16.86 -1.74
C GLY A 27 -14.07 16.67 -3.14
N GLY A 28 -14.17 15.46 -3.73
CA GLY A 28 -13.47 15.13 -4.97
C GLY A 28 -11.95 14.99 -4.78
N LEU A 29 -11.21 14.89 -5.88
CA LEU A 29 -9.75 14.72 -5.89
C LEU A 29 -8.99 16.05 -5.98
N GLY A 30 -9.70 17.18 -6.04
CA GLY A 30 -9.08 18.48 -6.26
C GLY A 30 -8.60 18.68 -7.70
N LYS A 31 -7.86 19.78 -7.94
CA LYS A 31 -7.40 20.17 -9.28
C LYS A 31 -6.03 19.59 -9.65
N ARG A 32 -5.25 19.17 -8.68
CA ARG A 32 -3.88 18.67 -8.84
C ARG A 32 -3.67 17.40 -7.99
N PRO A 33 -4.29 16.27 -8.35
CA PRO A 33 -4.08 15.02 -7.64
C PRO A 33 -2.68 14.48 -7.86
N ALA A 34 -2.17 13.69 -6.92
CA ALA A 34 -0.98 12.86 -7.06
C ALA A 34 -1.32 11.40 -6.77
N ILE A 35 -0.53 10.48 -7.30
CA ILE A 35 -0.66 9.04 -7.03
C ILE A 35 0.37 8.65 -5.98
N LEU A 36 -0.09 8.03 -4.89
CA LEU A 36 0.78 7.40 -3.90
C LEU A 36 0.76 5.89 -4.12
N VAL A 37 1.91 5.32 -4.45
CA VAL A 37 2.13 3.88 -4.57
C VAL A 37 2.76 3.39 -3.28
N VAL A 38 1.96 2.71 -2.46
CA VAL A 38 2.36 2.32 -1.11
C VAL A 38 2.43 0.81 -1.00
N ASP A 39 3.57 0.31 -0.53
CA ASP A 39 3.79 -1.10 -0.17
C ASP A 39 3.60 -2.11 -1.31
N MET A 40 3.84 -1.72 -2.56
CA MET A 40 3.83 -2.60 -3.72
C MET A 40 5.17 -3.36 -3.85
N PHE A 41 5.51 -4.12 -2.81
CA PHE A 41 6.75 -4.90 -2.71
C PHE A 41 6.48 -6.39 -2.79
N TYR A 42 7.47 -7.16 -3.23
CA TYR A 42 7.37 -8.63 -3.24
C TYR A 42 7.09 -9.25 -1.87
N ASN A 43 7.45 -8.62 -0.76
CA ASN A 43 7.04 -9.06 0.58
C ASN A 43 5.53 -9.12 0.77
N PHE A 44 4.76 -8.28 0.04
CA PHE A 44 3.31 -8.21 0.15
C PHE A 44 2.57 -8.89 -1.00
N THR A 45 3.26 -9.25 -2.07
CA THR A 45 2.63 -9.89 -3.22
C THR A 45 3.12 -11.32 -3.46
N GLY A 46 4.32 -11.64 -2.96
CA GLY A 46 5.10 -12.78 -3.46
C GLY A 46 5.75 -12.43 -4.79
N ASP A 47 6.59 -13.32 -5.29
CA ASP A 47 7.33 -13.16 -6.55
C ASP A 47 6.49 -13.51 -7.80
N VAL A 48 5.45 -14.31 -7.61
CA VAL A 48 4.47 -14.69 -8.64
C VAL A 48 3.07 -14.84 -8.02
N PRO A 49 2.00 -14.74 -8.83
CA PRO A 49 0.64 -15.02 -8.35
C PRO A 49 0.53 -16.48 -7.89
N LYS A 50 0.15 -16.68 -6.63
CA LYS A 50 -0.11 -17.98 -6.03
C LYS A 50 -1.30 -17.88 -5.10
N PRO A 51 -2.07 -18.98 -4.88
CA PRO A 51 -3.04 -19.03 -3.80
C PRO A 51 -2.44 -18.59 -2.48
N ILE A 52 -3.18 -17.83 -1.68
CA ILE A 52 -2.64 -17.16 -0.48
C ILE A 52 -1.95 -18.13 0.49
N LEU A 53 -2.49 -19.33 0.69
CA LEU A 53 -1.92 -20.33 1.61
C LEU A 53 -0.56 -20.86 1.14
N GLU A 54 -0.33 -20.92 -0.16
CA GLU A 54 0.97 -21.28 -0.74
C GLU A 54 1.93 -20.09 -0.63
N SER A 55 1.46 -18.92 -1.00
CA SER A 55 2.27 -17.71 -1.02
C SER A 55 2.82 -17.35 0.36
N VAL A 56 2.03 -17.42 1.42
CA VAL A 56 2.47 -17.13 2.79
C VAL A 56 3.48 -18.15 3.33
N GLY A 57 3.58 -19.34 2.77
CA GLY A 57 4.62 -20.30 3.09
C GLY A 57 6.02 -19.83 2.70
N GLU A 58 6.13 -19.05 1.63
CA GLU A 58 7.37 -18.46 1.12
C GLU A 58 7.52 -16.99 1.53
N TRP A 59 6.43 -16.24 1.46
CA TRP A 59 6.34 -14.79 1.67
C TRP A 59 5.32 -14.48 2.76
N ARG A 60 5.76 -14.45 3.97
CA ARG A 60 4.92 -14.43 5.17
C ARG A 60 3.87 -13.30 5.25
N SER A 61 4.10 -12.20 4.57
CA SER A 61 3.18 -11.05 4.51
C SER A 61 2.42 -10.98 3.18
N SER A 62 2.55 -11.99 2.34
CA SER A 62 1.93 -11.97 1.02
C SER A 62 0.40 -11.98 1.09
N CYS A 63 -0.19 -11.25 0.16
CA CYS A 63 -1.62 -11.27 -0.13
C CYS A 63 -1.97 -12.24 -1.27
N GLY A 64 -1.00 -13.02 -1.77
CA GLY A 64 -1.24 -13.99 -2.83
C GLY A 64 -1.77 -13.39 -4.13
N GLU A 65 -2.71 -14.08 -4.76
CA GLU A 65 -3.33 -13.68 -6.04
C GLU A 65 -4.02 -12.33 -5.96
N GLU A 66 -4.63 -11.98 -4.82
CA GLU A 66 -5.29 -10.69 -4.61
C GLU A 66 -4.27 -9.54 -4.62
N GLY A 67 -3.07 -9.77 -4.06
CA GLY A 67 -1.96 -8.83 -4.14
C GLY A 67 -1.55 -8.58 -5.59
N TRP A 68 -1.44 -9.63 -6.39
CA TRP A 68 -1.11 -9.53 -7.80
C TRP A 68 -2.21 -8.89 -8.64
N ALA A 69 -3.48 -9.16 -8.35
CA ALA A 69 -4.59 -8.46 -8.98
C ALA A 69 -4.51 -6.94 -8.72
N ALA A 70 -4.14 -6.54 -7.51
CA ALA A 70 -3.90 -5.13 -7.16
C ALA A 70 -2.69 -4.56 -7.92
N VAL A 71 -1.59 -5.30 -8.08
CA VAL A 71 -0.42 -4.88 -8.87
C VAL A 71 -0.82 -4.57 -10.32
N TYR A 72 -1.56 -5.46 -10.97
CA TYR A 72 -1.99 -5.24 -12.36
C TYR A 72 -2.92 -4.02 -12.50
N LYS A 73 -3.85 -3.83 -11.57
CA LYS A 73 -4.72 -2.64 -11.57
C LYS A 73 -3.94 -1.35 -11.29
N THR A 74 -2.92 -1.43 -10.45
CA THR A 74 -2.03 -0.30 -10.20
C THR A 74 -1.21 0.04 -11.45
N ALA A 75 -0.73 -0.95 -12.19
CA ALA A 75 -0.03 -0.71 -13.45
C ALA A 75 -0.90 0.02 -14.48
N GLU A 76 -2.17 -0.38 -14.62
CA GLU A 76 -3.15 0.34 -15.47
C GLU A 76 -3.33 1.81 -15.01
N LEU A 77 -3.48 2.02 -13.69
CA LEU A 77 -3.62 3.36 -13.11
C LEU A 77 -2.38 4.22 -13.37
N LEU A 78 -1.17 3.67 -13.17
CA LEU A 78 0.08 4.38 -13.39
C LEU A 78 0.26 4.78 -14.85
N LYS A 79 -0.09 3.91 -15.79
CA LYS A 79 -0.11 4.23 -17.23
C LYS A 79 -1.01 5.43 -17.51
N ALA A 80 -2.23 5.45 -16.95
CA ALA A 80 -3.16 6.55 -17.12
C ALA A 80 -2.69 7.85 -16.45
N ALA A 81 -2.06 7.75 -15.26
CA ALA A 81 -1.50 8.88 -14.54
C ALA A 81 -0.34 9.52 -15.30
N ARG A 82 0.58 8.71 -15.83
CA ARG A 82 1.71 9.16 -16.64
C ARG A 82 1.28 9.85 -17.92
N ALA A 83 0.26 9.33 -18.59
CA ALA A 83 -0.34 9.98 -19.77
C ALA A 83 -0.92 11.37 -19.47
N LYS A 84 -1.29 11.63 -18.21
CA LYS A 84 -1.81 12.92 -17.72
C LYS A 84 -0.74 13.76 -16.99
N ASN A 85 0.51 13.33 -16.99
CA ASN A 85 1.61 13.97 -16.25
C ASN A 85 1.30 14.22 -14.76
N LEU A 86 0.57 13.31 -14.12
CA LEU A 86 0.32 13.39 -12.68
C LEU A 86 1.58 12.98 -11.91
N PRO A 87 1.90 13.66 -10.79
CA PRO A 87 2.97 13.23 -9.91
C PRO A 87 2.72 11.85 -9.34
N ILE A 88 3.73 10.99 -9.37
CA ILE A 88 3.70 9.65 -8.78
C ILE A 88 4.77 9.57 -7.71
N ILE A 89 4.39 9.08 -6.53
CA ILE A 89 5.23 9.02 -5.35
C ILE A 89 5.21 7.60 -4.81
N TYR A 90 6.36 6.98 -4.68
CA TYR A 90 6.51 5.63 -4.16
C TYR A 90 6.99 5.64 -2.71
N SER A 91 6.44 4.75 -1.90
CA SER A 91 7.05 4.42 -0.63
C SER A 91 8.02 3.26 -0.82
N ASN A 92 9.29 3.48 -0.49
CA ASN A 92 10.30 2.42 -0.53
C ASN A 92 10.62 1.97 0.90
N ALA A 93 10.60 0.66 1.15
CA ALA A 93 11.06 0.13 2.42
C ALA A 93 12.60 0.19 2.47
N GLN A 94 13.11 0.77 3.53
CA GLN A 94 14.54 0.76 3.83
C GLN A 94 14.74 0.28 5.27
N ARG A 95 15.78 -0.50 5.49
CA ARG A 95 16.16 -0.97 6.83
C ARG A 95 17.64 -0.70 7.05
N ARG A 96 17.98 -0.35 8.27
CA ARG A 96 19.38 -0.28 8.69
C ARG A 96 19.95 -1.68 8.78
N ALA A 97 21.21 -1.82 8.36
CA ALA A 97 21.90 -3.11 8.44
C ALA A 97 22.04 -3.62 9.89
N ASP A 98 22.11 -2.69 10.87
CA ASP A 98 22.21 -3.00 12.31
C ASP A 98 20.85 -3.33 12.96
N GLY A 99 19.73 -3.21 12.25
CA GLY A 99 18.39 -3.53 12.72
C GLY A 99 17.84 -2.61 13.83
N GLN A 100 18.56 -1.55 14.23
CA GLN A 100 18.15 -0.66 15.33
C GLN A 100 16.87 0.13 15.02
N ASP A 101 16.52 0.29 13.75
CA ASP A 101 15.30 0.93 13.29
C ASP A 101 14.05 0.06 13.48
N SER A 102 14.21 -1.24 13.68
CA SER A 102 13.10 -2.19 13.79
C SER A 102 12.33 -2.08 15.13
N GLY A 103 12.96 -1.54 16.17
CA GLY A 103 12.37 -1.41 17.49
C GLY A 103 11.80 -2.74 18.01
N ARG A 104 10.60 -2.72 18.57
CA ARG A 104 9.91 -3.93 19.06
C ARG A 104 9.02 -4.62 18.00
N TRP A 105 9.06 -4.18 16.76
CA TRP A 105 8.22 -4.73 15.70
C TRP A 105 8.43 -6.23 15.50
N ILE A 106 9.69 -6.68 15.46
CA ILE A 106 10.08 -8.09 15.32
C ILE A 106 9.55 -8.91 16.49
N ALA A 107 9.82 -8.44 17.73
CA ALA A 107 9.40 -9.13 18.96
C ALA A 107 7.86 -9.20 19.07
N LYS A 108 7.14 -8.13 18.74
CA LYS A 108 5.68 -8.05 18.81
C LYS A 108 5.00 -9.03 17.86
N ASN A 109 5.55 -9.26 16.69
CA ASN A 109 4.95 -10.10 15.66
C ASN A 109 5.46 -11.55 15.70
N HIS A 110 6.29 -11.94 16.68
CA HIS A 110 6.96 -13.23 16.74
C HIS A 110 7.66 -13.61 15.42
N ARG A 111 8.06 -12.59 14.64
CA ARG A 111 8.75 -12.75 13.36
C ARG A 111 10.24 -12.94 13.64
N ALA A 112 10.56 -14.00 14.39
CA ALA A 112 11.95 -14.39 14.54
C ALA A 112 12.49 -14.78 13.16
N MET A 113 13.42 -13.99 12.65
CA MET A 113 14.28 -14.32 11.52
C MET A 113 13.49 -14.93 10.33
N GLU A 114 12.80 -14.10 9.57
CA GLU A 114 12.29 -14.51 8.27
C GLU A 114 13.46 -15.01 7.43
N LYS A 115 13.45 -16.31 7.11
CA LYS A 115 14.49 -16.89 6.27
C LYS A 115 14.48 -16.21 4.92
N ALA A 116 15.51 -15.68 4.66
CA ALA A 116 16.29 -15.13 3.55
C ALA A 116 15.72 -14.95 2.12
N LYS A 117 14.59 -15.46 1.68
CA LYS A 117 14.02 -14.98 0.41
C LYS A 117 13.53 -13.53 0.53
N SER A 118 13.18 -13.13 1.73
CA SER A 118 12.58 -11.83 2.02
C SER A 118 13.57 -10.67 2.23
N SER A 119 14.88 -10.88 2.30
CA SER A 119 15.75 -9.82 2.83
C SER A 119 16.09 -8.72 1.82
N VAL A 120 16.33 -9.03 0.55
CA VAL A 120 16.64 -8.02 -0.49
C VAL A 120 15.50 -7.94 -1.49
N LEU A 121 15.18 -9.03 -2.17
CA LEU A 121 14.10 -9.05 -3.17
C LEU A 121 12.75 -8.63 -2.57
N GLY A 122 12.49 -8.99 -1.31
CA GLY A 122 11.22 -8.68 -0.65
C GLY A 122 10.93 -7.19 -0.48
N THR A 123 11.93 -6.34 -0.42
CA THR A 123 11.77 -4.88 -0.32
C THR A 123 11.78 -4.18 -1.67
N GLU A 124 12.02 -4.94 -2.75
CA GLU A 124 11.95 -4.39 -4.10
C GLU A 124 10.50 -4.18 -4.53
N ILE A 125 10.27 -3.11 -5.27
CA ILE A 125 8.98 -2.82 -5.88
C ILE A 125 8.74 -3.81 -7.02
N CYS A 126 7.52 -4.33 -7.12
CA CYS A 126 7.14 -5.23 -8.21
C CYS A 126 7.44 -4.58 -9.57
N LYS A 127 8.09 -5.32 -10.46
CA LYS A 127 8.54 -4.81 -11.77
C LYS A 127 7.41 -4.25 -12.64
N GLU A 128 6.19 -4.77 -12.49
CA GLU A 128 5.00 -4.35 -13.22
C GLU A 128 4.57 -2.91 -12.89
N VAL A 129 4.98 -2.43 -11.72
CA VAL A 129 4.68 -1.07 -11.21
C VAL A 129 5.96 -0.31 -10.87
N ALA A 130 7.09 -0.68 -11.46
CA ALA A 130 8.37 -0.06 -11.19
C ALA A 130 8.35 1.47 -11.40
N PRO A 131 9.06 2.25 -10.55
CA PRO A 131 9.17 3.68 -10.73
C PRO A 131 9.97 4.05 -11.99
N GLU A 132 9.57 5.13 -12.64
CA GLU A 132 10.32 5.76 -13.71
C GLU A 132 11.25 6.88 -13.14
N PRO A 133 12.27 7.32 -13.87
CA PRO A 133 13.24 8.32 -13.37
C PRO A 133 12.62 9.64 -12.89
N LYS A 134 11.43 10.00 -13.37
CA LYS A 134 10.69 11.21 -12.97
C LYS A 134 9.82 11.04 -11.72
N ASP A 135 9.63 9.79 -11.26
CA ASP A 135 8.77 9.49 -10.12
C ASP A 135 9.52 9.78 -8.82
N PHE A 136 8.79 10.26 -7.82
CA PHE A 136 9.37 10.52 -6.50
C PHE A 136 9.44 9.22 -5.69
N GLN A 137 10.53 9.06 -4.94
CA GLN A 137 10.72 7.91 -4.07
C GLN A 137 11.00 8.36 -2.65
N VAL A 138 10.19 7.92 -1.70
CA VAL A 138 10.33 8.20 -0.27
C VAL A 138 10.81 6.94 0.44
N HIS A 139 12.04 6.96 0.93
CA HIS A 139 12.62 5.85 1.69
C HIS A 139 12.15 5.93 3.14
N LYS A 140 11.40 4.92 3.57
CA LYS A 140 10.85 4.86 4.93
C LYS A 140 11.58 3.82 5.78
N LEU A 141 11.98 4.23 6.98
CA LEU A 141 12.54 3.35 8.01
C LEU A 141 11.46 2.84 8.99
N LYS A 142 10.23 3.33 8.86
CA LYS A 142 9.08 3.01 9.70
C LYS A 142 7.90 2.60 8.84
N PRO A 143 6.84 1.98 9.39
CA PRO A 143 5.67 1.58 8.62
C PRO A 143 5.03 2.71 7.82
N SER A 144 4.99 3.92 8.37
CA SER A 144 4.46 5.10 7.66
C SER A 144 5.55 5.82 6.86
N MET A 145 5.26 6.15 5.60
CA MET A 145 6.13 7.01 4.78
C MET A 145 6.10 8.48 5.19
N PHE A 146 5.18 8.87 6.08
CA PHE A 146 5.07 10.25 6.59
C PHE A 146 5.76 10.45 7.94
N PHE A 147 6.37 9.40 8.50
CA PHE A 147 7.02 9.48 9.80
C PHE A 147 8.53 9.62 9.66
N GLY A 148 9.04 10.79 10.02
CA GLY A 148 10.48 11.06 10.02
C GLY A 148 11.09 11.22 8.62
N THR A 149 10.26 11.56 7.65
CA THR A 149 10.68 11.82 6.26
C THR A 149 10.53 13.28 5.89
#